data_cf8c9a44c01613b3b510418ed7bb83ad
#
_entry.id   cf8c9a44c01613b3b510418ed7bb83ad
#
_cell.length_a   1.000
_cell.length_b   1.000
_cell.length_c   1.000
_cell.angle_alpha   90.00
_cell.angle_beta   90.00
_cell.angle_gamma   90.00
#
_symmetry.space_group_name_H-M   'P 1'
#
loop_
_entity.id
_entity.type
_entity.pdbx_description
1 polymer ?
#
loop_
_entity_poly.entity_id
_entity_poly.type
_entity_poly.pdbx_seq_one_letter_code
_entity_poly.pdbx_strand_id
1 'polypeptide(L)'
;MTDNTVKALGRAYGIMAAQLPNIVGTPCRVQMANQWPLRGLGDGMRYMISNRKLTPEVDRAIRDALDGVDDMDEDMQALPIVQQGMWELAYMQGRCAKILSDGEYLRERLKAKGLTMEQAAEACEVSKAAVHSWCAGIKPIPQVRRELLAERLGILI
;
A
#
# COMPACT_ATOMS: atom_id res chain seq x y z
N MET A 1 -19.98 -7.06 -3.11
CA MET A 1 -18.56 -6.82 -2.68
C MET A 1 -18.25 -7.76 -1.51
N THR A 2 -17.08 -8.43 -1.52
CA THR A 2 -16.67 -9.31 -0.42
C THR A 2 -16.20 -8.51 0.79
N ASP A 3 -16.24 -9.10 1.99
CA ASP A 3 -15.75 -8.44 3.22
C ASP A 3 -14.26 -8.12 3.14
N ASN A 4 -13.47 -8.95 2.44
CA ASN A 4 -12.05 -8.70 2.22
C ASN A 4 -11.83 -7.48 1.31
N THR A 5 -12.60 -7.35 0.24
CA THR A 5 -12.58 -6.18 -0.64
C THR A 5 -12.95 -4.90 0.12
N VAL A 6 -14.02 -4.95 0.94
CA VAL A 6 -14.45 -3.82 1.77
C VAL A 6 -13.34 -3.35 2.72
N LYS A 7 -12.68 -4.31 3.40
CA LYS A 7 -11.55 -4.01 4.30
C LYS A 7 -10.34 -3.45 3.56
N ALA A 8 -10.03 -4.00 2.38
CA ALA A 8 -8.93 -3.52 1.54
C ALA A 8 -9.15 -2.06 1.11
N LEU A 9 -10.34 -1.75 0.61
CA LEU A 9 -10.71 -0.38 0.23
C LEU A 9 -10.69 0.59 1.41
N GLY A 10 -11.16 0.17 2.59
CA GLY A 10 -11.07 0.96 3.82
C GLY A 10 -9.62 1.28 4.19
N ARG A 11 -8.73 0.28 4.19
CA ARG A 11 -7.29 0.48 4.46
C ARG A 11 -6.64 1.42 3.46
N ALA A 12 -6.86 1.20 2.16
CA ALA A 12 -6.30 2.06 1.11
C ALA A 12 -6.75 3.52 1.26
N TYR A 13 -8.04 3.74 1.51
CA TYR A 13 -8.56 5.08 1.76
C TYR A 13 -7.98 5.71 3.04
N GLY A 14 -7.80 4.93 4.10
CA GLY A 14 -7.17 5.38 5.34
C GLY A 14 -5.73 5.87 5.14
N ILE A 15 -4.93 5.16 4.34
CA ILE A 15 -3.58 5.57 3.96
C ILE A 15 -3.62 6.94 3.25
N MET A 16 -4.49 7.13 2.27
CA MET A 16 -4.64 8.40 1.56
C MET A 16 -5.09 9.53 2.50
N ALA A 17 -6.05 9.26 3.38
CA ALA A 17 -6.56 10.24 4.35
C ALA A 17 -5.47 10.67 5.35
N ALA A 18 -4.55 9.80 5.72
CA ALA A 18 -3.40 10.13 6.56
C ALA A 18 -2.44 11.11 5.86
N GLN A 19 -2.26 10.99 4.53
CA GLN A 19 -1.41 11.89 3.74
C GLN A 19 -2.08 13.25 3.46
N LEU A 20 -3.40 13.30 3.38
CA LEU A 20 -4.21 14.49 3.08
C LEU A 20 -5.39 14.64 4.06
N PRO A 21 -5.12 14.85 5.36
CA PRO A 21 -6.16 14.82 6.39
C PRO A 21 -7.23 15.91 6.19
N ASN A 22 -6.82 17.06 5.69
CA ASN A 22 -7.71 18.22 5.46
C ASN A 22 -8.43 18.19 4.10
N ILE A 23 -8.14 17.21 3.25
CA ILE A 23 -8.76 17.05 1.93
C ILE A 23 -9.50 15.70 1.88
N VAL A 24 -8.74 14.60 1.87
CA VAL A 24 -9.30 13.23 1.80
C VAL A 24 -9.88 12.78 3.15
N GLY A 25 -9.22 13.14 4.25
CA GLY A 25 -9.59 12.76 5.62
C GLY A 25 -10.72 13.59 6.25
N THR A 26 -11.41 14.48 5.51
CA THR A 26 -12.53 15.25 6.06
C THR A 26 -13.73 14.35 6.37
N PRO A 27 -14.49 14.62 7.45
CA PRO A 27 -15.60 13.76 7.87
C PRO A 27 -16.61 13.49 6.75
N CYS A 28 -16.97 14.50 5.97
CA CYS A 28 -17.92 14.35 4.86
C CYS A 28 -17.41 13.38 3.78
N ARG A 29 -16.14 13.45 3.42
CA ARG A 29 -15.54 12.55 2.41
C ARG A 29 -15.33 11.14 2.94
N VAL A 30 -14.95 11.00 4.19
CA VAL A 30 -14.85 9.70 4.86
C VAL A 30 -16.21 9.02 4.90
N GLN A 31 -17.26 9.76 5.25
CA GLN A 31 -18.63 9.22 5.24
C GLN A 31 -19.09 8.82 3.83
N MET A 32 -18.79 9.63 2.81
CA MET A 32 -19.08 9.30 1.43
C MET A 32 -18.32 8.06 0.97
N ALA A 33 -17.03 7.97 1.28
CA ALA A 33 -16.21 6.80 0.93
C ALA A 33 -16.61 5.53 1.69
N ASN A 34 -17.11 5.65 2.92
CA ASN A 34 -17.68 4.53 3.67
C ASN A 34 -18.94 3.97 3.00
N GLN A 35 -19.80 4.85 2.48
CA GLN A 35 -21.00 4.43 1.74
C GLN A 35 -20.68 3.91 0.34
N TRP A 36 -19.73 4.54 -0.36
CA TRP A 36 -19.35 4.32 -1.76
C TRP A 36 -17.84 4.11 -1.92
N PRO A 37 -17.29 2.96 -1.48
CA PRO A 37 -15.83 2.80 -1.34
C PRO A 37 -15.05 2.95 -2.64
N LEU A 38 -15.56 2.43 -3.76
CA LEU A 38 -14.88 2.56 -5.07
C LEU A 38 -14.83 4.01 -5.54
N ARG A 39 -15.94 4.74 -5.38
CA ARG A 39 -15.97 6.17 -5.67
C ARG A 39 -15.02 6.95 -4.78
N GLY A 40 -15.02 6.62 -3.47
CA GLY A 40 -14.11 7.22 -2.50
C GLY A 40 -12.65 6.99 -2.86
N LEU A 41 -12.29 5.76 -3.24
CA LEU A 41 -10.95 5.42 -3.68
C LEU A 41 -10.53 6.25 -4.90
N GLY A 42 -11.38 6.31 -5.94
CA GLY A 42 -11.10 7.07 -7.16
C GLY A 42 -10.92 8.56 -6.91
N ASP A 43 -11.79 9.15 -6.07
CA ASP A 43 -11.69 10.56 -5.67
C ASP A 43 -10.42 10.81 -4.83
N GLY A 44 -10.13 9.92 -3.88
CA GLY A 44 -8.92 9.97 -3.06
C GLY A 44 -7.66 9.96 -3.91
N MET A 45 -7.55 9.03 -4.87
CA MET A 45 -6.41 8.94 -5.79
C MET A 45 -6.23 10.21 -6.61
N ARG A 46 -7.31 10.79 -7.15
CA ARG A 46 -7.25 12.08 -7.88
C ARG A 46 -6.68 13.19 -7.00
N TYR A 47 -7.09 13.28 -5.73
CA TYR A 47 -6.54 14.27 -4.80
C TYR A 47 -5.07 14.01 -4.45
N MET A 48 -4.66 12.74 -4.28
CA MET A 48 -3.27 12.38 -4.05
C MET A 48 -2.36 12.85 -5.20
N ILE A 49 -2.78 12.59 -6.45
CA ILE A 49 -2.04 12.99 -7.65
C ILE A 49 -1.98 14.52 -7.77
N SER A 50 -3.11 15.21 -7.68
CA SER A 50 -3.19 16.67 -7.85
C SER A 50 -2.42 17.44 -6.78
N ASN A 51 -2.29 16.89 -5.57
CA ASN A 51 -1.53 17.49 -4.48
C ASN A 51 -0.08 16.95 -4.38
N ARG A 52 0.38 16.14 -5.34
CA ARG A 52 1.74 15.56 -5.37
C ARG A 52 2.09 14.77 -4.10
N LYS A 53 1.11 14.08 -3.52
CA LYS A 53 1.27 13.24 -2.31
C LYS A 53 1.36 11.74 -2.63
N LEU A 54 1.17 11.35 -3.89
CA LEU A 54 1.36 9.98 -4.33
C LEU A 54 2.85 9.75 -4.61
N THR A 55 3.63 9.56 -3.54
CA THR A 55 5.03 9.13 -3.65
C THR A 55 5.09 7.62 -3.96
N PRO A 56 6.22 7.09 -4.48
CA PRO A 56 6.36 5.66 -4.73
C PRO A 56 6.06 4.78 -3.51
N GLU A 57 6.47 5.21 -2.32
CA GLU A 57 6.24 4.49 -1.07
C GLU A 57 4.74 4.49 -0.68
N VAL A 58 4.05 5.60 -0.88
CA VAL A 58 2.61 5.73 -0.61
C VAL A 58 1.82 4.91 -1.63
N ASP A 59 2.17 4.98 -2.91
CA ASP A 59 1.54 4.20 -3.97
C ASP A 59 1.69 2.70 -3.71
N ARG A 60 2.88 2.25 -3.31
CA ARG A 60 3.13 0.87 -2.90
C ARG A 60 2.27 0.45 -1.71
N ALA A 61 2.19 1.28 -0.67
CA ALA A 61 1.37 0.99 0.51
C ALA A 61 -0.12 0.88 0.17
N ILE A 62 -0.62 1.69 -0.76
CA ILE A 62 -2.00 1.61 -1.28
C ILE A 62 -2.19 0.31 -2.06
N ARG A 63 -1.26 -0.05 -2.97
CA ARG A 63 -1.32 -1.32 -3.71
C ARG A 63 -1.29 -2.54 -2.79
N ASP A 64 -0.40 -2.54 -1.79
CA ASP A 64 -0.34 -3.62 -0.79
C ASP A 64 -1.65 -3.74 0.02
N ALA A 65 -2.32 -2.62 0.30
CA ALA A 65 -3.61 -2.63 0.97
C ALA A 65 -4.73 -3.21 0.08
N LEU A 66 -4.59 -3.11 -1.24
CA LEU A 66 -5.52 -3.63 -2.25
C LEU A 66 -5.14 -5.04 -2.75
N ASP A 67 -4.04 -5.62 -2.26
CA ASP A 67 -3.61 -6.96 -2.66
C ASP A 67 -4.67 -8.00 -2.31
N GLY A 68 -4.95 -8.91 -3.26
CA GLY A 68 -6.01 -9.93 -3.12
C GLY A 68 -7.43 -9.40 -3.32
N VAL A 69 -7.61 -8.22 -3.91
CA VAL A 69 -8.92 -7.73 -4.37
C VAL A 69 -9.15 -8.21 -5.80
N ASP A 70 -9.80 -9.38 -5.92
CA ASP A 70 -9.98 -10.05 -7.23
C ASP A 70 -11.17 -9.51 -8.04
N ASP A 71 -12.16 -8.86 -7.39
CA ASP A 71 -13.39 -8.38 -8.04
C ASP A 71 -13.74 -6.97 -7.57
N MET A 72 -13.33 -5.99 -8.33
CA MET A 72 -13.93 -4.65 -8.29
C MET A 72 -15.08 -4.60 -9.29
N ASP A 73 -16.14 -5.39 -9.03
CA ASP A 73 -17.37 -5.27 -9.78
C ASP A 73 -17.87 -3.83 -9.68
N GLU A 74 -18.12 -3.21 -10.83
CA GLU A 74 -18.50 -1.79 -10.96
C GLU A 74 -19.89 -1.46 -10.37
N ASP A 75 -20.51 -2.40 -9.66
CA ASP A 75 -21.77 -2.17 -8.96
C ASP A 75 -21.57 -1.13 -7.86
N MET A 76 -21.81 0.12 -8.25
CA MET A 76 -21.77 1.30 -7.38
C MET A 76 -22.95 1.30 -6.37
N GLN A 77 -23.19 0.18 -5.70
CA GLN A 77 -24.18 0.12 -4.64
C GLN A 77 -23.57 0.60 -3.32
N ALA A 78 -24.40 1.30 -2.55
CA ALA A 78 -24.02 1.69 -1.20
C ALA A 78 -23.77 0.44 -0.34
N LEU A 79 -22.70 0.44 0.47
CA LEU A 79 -22.42 -0.66 1.37
C LEU A 79 -23.53 -0.86 2.39
N PRO A 80 -23.92 -2.11 2.69
CA PRO A 80 -24.74 -2.44 3.85
C PRO A 80 -24.10 -1.94 5.15
N ILE A 81 -24.90 -1.62 6.16
CA ILE A 81 -24.44 -0.98 7.40
C ILE A 81 -23.36 -1.82 8.13
N VAL A 82 -23.48 -3.15 8.09
CA VAL A 82 -22.48 -4.05 8.68
C VAL A 82 -21.12 -3.92 7.97
N GLN A 83 -21.12 -3.84 6.65
CA GLN A 83 -19.91 -3.66 5.85
C GLN A 83 -19.33 -2.25 6.00
N GLN A 84 -20.15 -1.24 6.22
CA GLN A 84 -19.70 0.11 6.56
C GLN A 84 -18.88 0.11 7.86
N GLY A 85 -19.30 -0.64 8.89
CA GLY A 85 -18.51 -0.82 10.12
C GLY A 85 -17.17 -1.51 9.88
N MET A 86 -17.15 -2.55 9.03
CA MET A 86 -15.89 -3.22 8.64
C MET A 86 -14.94 -2.29 7.88
N TRP A 87 -15.48 -1.49 6.97
CA TRP A 87 -14.73 -0.48 6.24
C TRP A 87 -14.11 0.54 7.18
N GLU A 88 -14.87 1.05 8.16
CA GLU A 88 -14.42 2.06 9.11
C GLU A 88 -13.27 1.55 9.98
N LEU A 89 -13.36 0.32 10.50
CA LEU A 89 -12.25 -0.30 11.24
C LEU A 89 -10.99 -0.42 10.38
N ALA A 90 -11.14 -0.85 9.13
CA ALA A 90 -10.03 -0.97 8.19
C ALA A 90 -9.46 0.41 7.80
N TYR A 91 -10.31 1.43 7.66
CA TYR A 91 -9.91 2.82 7.46
C TYR A 91 -9.03 3.33 8.61
N MET A 92 -9.40 3.06 9.85
CA MET A 92 -8.58 3.44 11.01
C MET A 92 -7.22 2.73 11.00
N GLN A 93 -7.19 1.45 10.63
CA GLN A 93 -5.93 0.71 10.45
C GLN A 93 -5.05 1.34 9.37
N GLY A 94 -5.64 1.70 8.23
CA GLY A 94 -4.92 2.38 7.14
C GLY A 94 -4.37 3.74 7.56
N ARG A 95 -5.11 4.53 8.33
CA ARG A 95 -4.63 5.82 8.86
C ARG A 95 -3.42 5.70 9.78
N CYS A 96 -3.32 4.58 10.50
CA CYS A 96 -2.20 4.29 11.40
C CYS A 96 -1.09 3.51 10.71
N ALA A 97 -1.23 3.16 9.43
CA ALA A 97 -0.24 2.38 8.71
C ALA A 97 1.07 3.15 8.56
N LYS A 98 2.18 2.50 8.90
CA LYS A 98 3.51 3.05 8.66
C LYS A 98 3.85 2.92 7.18
N ILE A 99 4.14 4.04 6.52
CA ILE A 99 4.69 4.03 5.17
C ILE A 99 6.16 3.66 5.27
N LEU A 100 6.50 2.50 4.72
CA LEU A 100 7.86 1.97 4.77
C LEU A 100 8.72 2.59 3.66
N SER A 101 9.95 2.98 3.99
CA SER A 101 10.97 3.27 2.99
C SER A 101 11.31 2.01 2.18
N ASP A 102 11.95 2.16 1.02
CA ASP A 102 12.35 1.02 0.18
C ASP A 102 13.17 -0.02 0.92
N GLY A 103 14.09 0.43 1.78
CA GLY A 103 14.94 -0.47 2.56
C GLY A 103 14.18 -1.22 3.66
N GLU A 104 13.29 -0.53 4.38
CA GLU A 104 12.39 -1.15 5.37
C GLU A 104 11.46 -2.15 4.69
N TYR A 105 10.89 -1.77 3.55
CA TYR A 105 10.01 -2.63 2.76
C TYR A 105 10.73 -3.90 2.28
N LEU A 106 11.93 -3.76 1.71
CA LEU A 106 12.73 -4.90 1.31
C LEU A 106 12.96 -5.86 2.49
N ARG A 107 13.34 -5.33 3.64
CA ARG A 107 13.55 -6.13 4.86
C ARG A 107 12.30 -6.92 5.28
N GLU A 108 11.16 -6.25 5.31
CA GLU A 108 9.88 -6.89 5.67
C GLU A 108 9.47 -7.96 4.65
N ARG A 109 9.66 -7.71 3.36
CA ARG A 109 9.33 -8.70 2.31
C ARG A 109 10.26 -9.91 2.33
N LEU A 110 11.56 -9.73 2.56
CA LEU A 110 12.48 -10.85 2.76
C LEU A 110 12.05 -11.72 3.94
N LYS A 111 11.75 -11.09 5.08
CA LYS A 111 11.26 -11.79 6.26
C LYS A 111 9.95 -12.53 6.00
N ALA A 112 8.98 -11.90 5.36
CA ALA A 112 7.69 -12.51 5.04
C ALA A 112 7.80 -13.73 4.12
N LYS A 113 8.79 -13.72 3.19
CA LYS A 113 9.08 -14.84 2.29
C LYS A 113 10.07 -15.87 2.87
N GLY A 114 10.55 -15.69 4.09
CA GLY A 114 11.56 -16.55 4.71
C GLY A 114 12.92 -16.51 4.01
N LEU A 115 13.21 -15.44 3.28
CA LEU A 115 14.45 -15.28 2.50
C LEU A 115 15.52 -14.60 3.35
N THR A 116 16.77 -15.05 3.18
CA THR A 116 17.93 -14.43 3.82
C THR A 116 18.50 -13.28 2.98
N MET A 117 19.33 -12.43 3.59
CA MET A 117 20.05 -11.38 2.87
C MET A 117 21.07 -11.94 1.87
N GLU A 118 21.59 -13.15 2.13
CA GLU A 118 22.48 -13.86 1.22
C GLU A 118 21.75 -14.26 -0.06
N GLN A 119 20.54 -14.84 0.07
CA GLN A 119 19.72 -15.22 -1.08
C GLN A 119 19.31 -13.98 -1.90
N ALA A 120 19.00 -12.86 -1.24
CA ALA A 120 18.71 -11.61 -1.93
C ALA A 120 19.96 -11.05 -2.65
N ALA A 121 21.14 -11.19 -2.04
CA ALA A 121 22.41 -10.77 -2.63
C ALA A 121 22.75 -11.60 -3.88
N GLU A 122 22.56 -12.91 -3.80
CA GLU A 122 22.75 -13.82 -4.94
C GLU A 122 21.77 -13.49 -6.07
N ALA A 123 20.48 -13.33 -5.76
CA ALA A 123 19.47 -12.95 -6.73
C ALA A 123 19.75 -11.61 -7.42
N CYS A 124 20.33 -10.66 -6.70
CA CYS A 124 20.69 -9.34 -7.24
C CYS A 124 22.12 -9.26 -7.79
N GLU A 125 22.90 -10.35 -7.73
CA GLU A 125 24.30 -10.37 -8.18
C GLU A 125 25.15 -9.27 -7.49
N VAL A 126 25.00 -9.16 -6.16
CA VAL A 126 25.72 -8.18 -5.33
C VAL A 126 26.24 -8.81 -4.05
N SER A 127 27.03 -8.08 -3.28
CA SER A 127 27.47 -8.57 -1.96
C SER A 127 26.32 -8.47 -0.93
N LYS A 128 26.35 -9.33 0.10
CA LYS A 128 25.48 -9.24 1.28
C LYS A 128 25.55 -7.85 1.93
N ALA A 129 26.73 -7.23 1.97
CA ALA A 129 26.93 -5.88 2.52
C ALA A 129 26.14 -4.82 1.73
N ALA A 130 25.98 -4.98 0.41
CA ALA A 130 25.14 -4.07 -0.39
C ALA A 130 23.67 -4.19 0.00
N VAL A 131 23.14 -5.43 0.11
CA VAL A 131 21.75 -5.66 0.56
C VAL A 131 21.52 -5.12 1.97
N HIS A 132 22.48 -5.34 2.87
CA HIS A 132 22.42 -4.77 4.23
C HIS A 132 22.35 -3.23 4.19
N SER A 133 23.17 -2.58 3.35
CA SER A 133 23.14 -1.12 3.19
C SER A 133 21.79 -0.60 2.65
N TRP A 134 21.17 -1.34 1.75
CA TRP A 134 19.82 -1.03 1.25
C TRP A 134 18.77 -1.14 2.35
N CYS A 135 18.75 -2.28 3.05
CA CYS A 135 17.81 -2.51 4.15
C CYS A 135 17.98 -1.54 5.32
N ALA A 136 19.18 -1.00 5.52
CA ALA A 136 19.47 0.02 6.52
C ALA A 136 19.17 1.45 6.04
N GLY A 137 18.77 1.64 4.77
CA GLY A 137 18.53 2.97 4.20
C GLY A 137 19.79 3.82 3.99
N ILE A 138 21.00 3.19 4.07
CA ILE A 138 22.28 3.90 3.90
C ILE A 138 22.51 4.23 2.42
N LYS A 139 22.10 3.33 1.51
CA LYS A 139 22.18 3.50 0.07
C LYS A 139 20.83 3.22 -0.57
N PRO A 140 20.44 3.96 -1.61
CA PRO A 140 19.26 3.63 -2.39
C PRO A 140 19.44 2.33 -3.16
N ILE A 141 18.34 1.62 -3.42
CA ILE A 141 18.35 0.41 -4.25
C ILE A 141 18.41 0.86 -5.72
N PRO A 142 19.45 0.49 -6.49
CA PRO A 142 19.53 0.85 -7.90
C PRO A 142 18.38 0.24 -8.72
N GLN A 143 17.89 0.95 -9.75
CA GLN A 143 16.74 0.53 -10.55
C GLN A 143 16.91 -0.89 -11.13
N VAL A 144 18.08 -1.20 -11.71
CA VAL A 144 18.39 -2.54 -12.25
C VAL A 144 18.25 -3.63 -11.17
N ARG A 145 18.58 -3.32 -9.92
CA ARG A 145 18.48 -4.29 -8.81
C ARG A 145 17.05 -4.45 -8.31
N ARG A 146 16.22 -3.41 -8.41
CA ARG A 146 14.77 -3.52 -8.17
C ARG A 146 14.12 -4.46 -9.18
N GLU A 147 14.50 -4.38 -10.44
CA GLU A 147 14.04 -5.28 -11.50
C GLU A 147 14.40 -6.74 -11.22
N LEU A 148 15.65 -7.01 -10.80
CA LEU A 148 16.08 -8.35 -10.40
C LEU A 148 15.34 -8.87 -9.15
N LEU A 149 15.07 -8.01 -8.16
CA LEU A 149 14.26 -8.37 -6.99
C LEU A 149 12.83 -8.75 -7.39
N ALA A 150 12.25 -8.00 -8.33
CA ALA A 150 10.92 -8.29 -8.85
C ALA A 150 10.89 -9.60 -9.64
N GLU A 151 11.84 -9.79 -10.57
CA GLU A 151 11.89 -10.94 -11.46
C GLU A 151 12.22 -12.25 -10.73
N ARG A 152 13.26 -12.24 -9.88
CA ARG A 152 13.80 -13.44 -9.27
C ARG A 152 13.18 -13.79 -7.92
N LEU A 153 12.71 -12.81 -7.17
CA LEU A 153 12.16 -13.00 -5.83
C LEU A 153 10.68 -12.58 -5.70
N GLY A 154 10.10 -11.97 -6.74
CA GLY A 154 8.74 -11.44 -6.70
C GLY A 154 8.58 -10.32 -5.66
N ILE A 155 9.61 -9.47 -5.48
CA ILE A 155 9.60 -8.33 -4.56
C ILE A 155 9.59 -7.05 -5.38
N LEU A 156 8.43 -6.43 -5.49
CA LEU A 156 8.22 -5.15 -6.20
C LEU A 156 8.50 -3.99 -5.24
N ILE A 157 9.53 -3.18 -5.54
CA ILE A 157 9.94 -2.02 -4.73
C ILE A 157 9.72 -0.73 -5.53
#